data_312c367bdd5757d6d5235aefc220b634
#
_entry.id   312c367bdd5757d6d5235aefc220b634
#
_cell.length_a   1.000
_cell.length_b   1.000
_cell.length_c   1.000
_cell.angle_alpha   90.00
_cell.angle_beta   90.00
_cell.angle_gamma   90.00
#
_symmetry.space_group_name_H-M   'P 1'
#
loop_
_entity.id
_entity.type
_entity.pdbx_description
1 polymer ?
#
loop_
_entity_poly.entity_id
_entity_poly.type
_entity_poly.pdbx_seq_one_letter_code
_entity_poly.pdbx_strand_id
1 'polypeptide(L)'
;MAVVTSFLRCATAAALALHHHRHHQPALLAVRLRFLRHRIPTRMSMSSSSPAAAAAAAPAPHQAGPWFAVPDLSLRDHRFAVPLDHSSPSAPHITVFVREVVAAGKEEAPLPYLVYLQGGPGYESPRPTEASGWVKKACEEYRVLLLDQRGTGLSTPLTTSSLSQITSAAEQVEYLKHFRADNIVKDAEFIRRHLVPDAKPWTILGQSYGGFCAVTYLSFAPEGLKAVLLTGGLPPLGKPCTAETVYRACFKQVQQQNEKYYKRFPQDVQVVHEVVRYLSESEGGGVLLPSGGRLTPKMLQCLGLAGLGFSGGFERLHYL
;
A
#
# COMPACT_ATOMS: atom_id res chain seq x y z
N MET A 1 -1.46 -11.02 6.12
CA MET A 1 -0.40 -9.99 6.08
C MET A 1 -0.95 -8.57 5.84
N ALA A 2 -2.08 -8.38 5.19
CA ALA A 2 -2.75 -7.06 5.12
C ALA A 2 -3.17 -6.49 6.50
N VAL A 3 -3.37 -7.36 7.49
CA VAL A 3 -3.66 -6.98 8.89
C VAL A 3 -2.51 -6.20 9.53
N VAL A 4 -1.25 -6.46 9.14
CA VAL A 4 -0.06 -5.79 9.69
C VAL A 4 0.05 -4.32 9.26
N THR A 5 -0.41 -3.98 8.06
CA THR A 5 -0.34 -2.62 7.52
C THR A 5 -1.32 -1.65 8.17
N SER A 6 -2.51 -2.12 8.51
CA SER A 6 -3.49 -1.32 9.27
C SER A 6 -2.99 -1.06 10.70
N PHE A 7 -2.25 -2.02 11.27
CA PHE A 7 -1.68 -1.91 12.61
C PHE A 7 -0.52 -0.89 12.72
N LEU A 8 0.32 -0.75 11.69
CA LEU A 8 1.39 0.26 11.72
C LEU A 8 0.86 1.69 11.77
N ARG A 9 -0.24 1.99 11.06
CA ARG A 9 -0.88 3.32 11.13
C ARG A 9 -1.50 3.58 12.50
N CYS A 10 -2.04 2.55 13.18
CA CYS A 10 -2.53 2.69 14.55
C CYS A 10 -1.41 2.87 15.57
N ALA A 11 -0.28 2.17 15.42
CA ALA A 11 0.84 2.26 16.36
C ALA A 11 1.52 3.64 16.33
N THR A 12 1.66 4.26 15.14
CA THR A 12 2.18 5.63 15.02
C THR A 12 1.24 6.67 15.62
N ALA A 13 -0.07 6.48 15.50
CA ALA A 13 -1.05 7.37 16.14
C ALA A 13 -1.06 7.23 17.68
N ALA A 14 -0.85 6.02 18.21
CA ALA A 14 -0.75 5.77 19.65
C ALA A 14 0.53 6.35 20.24
N ALA A 15 1.65 6.30 19.55
CA ALA A 15 2.91 6.90 19.96
C ALA A 15 2.82 8.43 20.05
N LEU A 16 2.12 9.06 19.11
CA LEU A 16 1.86 10.51 19.12
C LEU A 16 0.90 10.92 20.26
N ALA A 17 -0.08 10.09 20.60
CA ALA A 17 -1.01 10.38 21.69
C ALA A 17 -0.35 10.29 23.08
N LEU A 18 0.58 9.39 23.29
CA LEU A 18 1.33 9.26 24.55
C LEU A 18 2.31 10.43 24.78
N HIS A 19 2.84 11.00 23.71
CA HIS A 19 3.76 12.15 23.80
C HIS A 19 3.04 13.48 24.16
N HIS A 20 1.74 13.61 23.86
CA HIS A 20 0.95 14.83 24.12
C HIS A 20 0.40 14.93 25.55
N HIS A 21 0.47 13.88 26.36
CA HIS A 21 -0.11 13.89 27.71
C HIS A 21 0.83 14.40 28.82
N ARG A 22 2.09 14.75 28.53
CA ARG A 22 3.07 15.14 29.57
C ARG A 22 3.31 16.62 29.75
N HIS A 23 2.82 17.53 28.90
CA HIS A 23 2.97 18.97 29.15
C HIS A 23 1.81 19.80 28.56
N HIS A 24 1.26 20.66 29.45
CA HIS A 24 0.40 21.80 29.26
C HIS A 24 -1.13 21.63 29.32
N GLN A 25 -1.67 22.33 30.33
CA GLN A 25 -3.08 22.68 30.41
C GLN A 25 -3.53 23.60 29.27
N PRO A 26 -4.80 23.54 28.87
CA PRO A 26 -5.23 24.11 27.59
C PRO A 26 -5.56 25.61 27.73
N ALA A 27 -5.01 26.42 26.83
CA ALA A 27 -5.64 27.66 26.45
C ALA A 27 -6.70 27.37 25.39
N LEU A 28 -7.95 27.59 25.70
CA LEU A 28 -9.11 27.46 24.83
C LEU A 28 -8.99 28.44 23.64
N LEU A 29 -8.68 27.96 22.47
CA LEU A 29 -8.89 28.70 21.22
C LEU A 29 -10.07 28.06 20.48
N ALA A 30 -11.25 28.65 20.66
CA ALA A 30 -12.45 28.22 19.94
C ALA A 30 -12.38 28.67 18.49
N VAL A 31 -12.02 27.77 17.58
CA VAL A 31 -12.19 27.96 16.13
C VAL A 31 -13.61 27.61 15.76
N ARG A 32 -14.45 28.64 15.51
CA ARG A 32 -15.80 28.51 14.96
C ARG A 32 -15.70 28.11 13.48
N LEU A 33 -15.86 26.85 13.16
CA LEU A 33 -16.15 26.38 11.79
C LEU A 33 -17.61 26.71 11.45
N ARG A 34 -17.82 27.68 10.57
CA ARG A 34 -19.13 27.94 9.95
C ARG A 34 -19.37 26.90 8.86
N PHE A 35 -20.24 25.93 9.15
CA PHE A 35 -20.81 25.07 8.11
C PHE A 35 -21.83 25.86 7.30
N LEU A 36 -21.53 26.12 6.04
CA LEU A 36 -22.55 26.55 5.06
C LEU A 36 -23.50 25.38 4.80
N ARG A 37 -24.71 25.47 5.33
CA ARG A 37 -25.81 24.55 4.99
C ARG A 37 -26.29 24.90 3.58
N HIS A 38 -25.93 24.13 2.57
CA HIS A 38 -26.64 24.12 1.30
C HIS A 38 -27.94 23.31 1.48
N ARG A 39 -29.08 24.00 1.31
CA ARG A 39 -30.40 23.38 1.27
C ARG A 39 -30.53 22.62 -0.04
N ILE A 40 -30.70 21.33 0.03
CA ILE A 40 -31.13 20.47 -1.10
C ILE A 40 -32.67 20.58 -1.18
N PRO A 41 -33.27 20.91 -2.31
CA PRO A 41 -34.74 20.92 -2.46
C PRO A 41 -35.24 19.47 -2.56
N THR A 42 -36.05 19.09 -1.60
CA THR A 42 -36.79 17.82 -1.60
C THR A 42 -38.07 17.99 -2.37
N ARG A 43 -38.19 17.48 -3.59
CA ARG A 43 -39.43 17.01 -4.19
C ARG A 43 -39.13 16.20 -5.47
N MET A 44 -39.15 14.90 -5.36
CA MET A 44 -39.33 14.03 -6.52
C MET A 44 -40.56 13.19 -6.28
N SER A 45 -41.56 13.37 -7.15
CA SER A 45 -42.76 12.56 -7.23
C SER A 45 -42.37 11.18 -7.77
N MET A 46 -42.81 10.14 -7.10
CA MET A 46 -42.66 8.75 -7.56
C MET A 46 -43.66 8.51 -8.70
N SER A 47 -43.19 8.38 -9.93
CA SER A 47 -43.89 7.69 -10.99
C SER A 47 -43.30 6.29 -11.10
N SER A 48 -44.15 5.31 -10.87
CA SER A 48 -43.82 3.86 -11.00
C SER A 48 -43.81 3.52 -12.51
N SER A 49 -42.63 3.52 -13.12
CA SER A 49 -42.37 2.80 -14.36
C SER A 49 -41.09 1.99 -14.14
N SER A 50 -41.23 0.66 -14.10
CA SER A 50 -40.14 -0.29 -14.06
C SER A 50 -39.26 -0.08 -15.31
N PRO A 51 -37.99 0.29 -15.18
CA PRO A 51 -37.09 0.23 -16.32
C PRO A 51 -36.54 -1.19 -16.42
N ALA A 52 -36.73 -1.81 -17.57
CA ALA A 52 -35.97 -2.97 -18.00
C ALA A 52 -34.48 -2.67 -17.74
N ALA A 53 -33.80 -3.57 -17.05
CA ALA A 53 -32.36 -3.46 -16.77
C ALA A 53 -31.61 -3.36 -18.10
N ALA A 54 -31.29 -2.13 -18.52
CA ALA A 54 -30.33 -1.90 -19.58
C ALA A 54 -29.00 -2.49 -19.07
N ALA A 55 -28.47 -3.49 -19.77
CA ALA A 55 -27.17 -4.02 -19.49
C ALA A 55 -26.16 -2.87 -19.49
N ALA A 56 -25.59 -2.56 -18.34
CA ALA A 56 -24.60 -1.50 -18.22
C ALA A 56 -23.45 -1.83 -19.18
N ALA A 57 -23.16 -0.93 -20.12
CA ALA A 57 -22.03 -1.09 -21.03
C ALA A 57 -20.76 -1.33 -20.19
N ALA A 58 -19.92 -2.27 -20.64
CA ALA A 58 -18.68 -2.56 -19.97
C ALA A 58 -17.86 -1.26 -19.82
N PRO A 59 -17.24 -1.00 -18.66
CA PRO A 59 -16.47 0.21 -18.46
C PRO A 59 -15.35 0.31 -19.48
N ALA A 60 -15.05 1.53 -19.93
CA ALA A 60 -13.92 1.76 -20.84
C ALA A 60 -12.64 1.16 -20.19
N PRO A 61 -11.83 0.41 -20.95
CA PRO A 61 -10.70 -0.31 -20.40
C PRO A 61 -9.62 0.60 -19.82
N HIS A 62 -9.59 1.87 -20.27
CA HIS A 62 -8.62 2.85 -19.83
C HIS A 62 -9.25 4.26 -19.82
N GLN A 63 -8.98 5.00 -18.77
CA GLN A 63 -9.32 6.41 -18.61
C GLN A 63 -8.07 7.17 -18.18
N ALA A 64 -7.76 8.27 -18.86
CA ALA A 64 -6.68 9.18 -18.53
C ALA A 64 -7.24 10.51 -18.05
N GLY A 65 -6.72 11.03 -16.95
CA GLY A 65 -7.02 12.37 -16.45
C GLY A 65 -6.23 13.46 -17.19
N PRO A 66 -6.45 14.73 -16.84
CA PRO A 66 -5.63 15.83 -17.32
C PRO A 66 -4.24 15.78 -16.69
N TRP A 67 -3.27 16.43 -17.34
CA TRP A 67 -1.98 16.73 -16.72
C TRP A 67 -2.15 17.77 -15.60
N PHE A 68 -1.39 17.61 -14.53
CA PHE A 68 -1.22 18.59 -13.47
C PHE A 68 0.23 18.65 -13.04
N ALA A 69 0.66 19.78 -12.48
CA ALA A 69 2.06 20.04 -12.15
C ALA A 69 2.31 20.07 -10.65
N VAL A 70 3.48 19.60 -10.27
CA VAL A 70 4.16 19.89 -9.00
C VAL A 70 5.55 20.44 -9.35
N PRO A 71 6.34 20.98 -8.40
CA PRO A 71 7.67 21.51 -8.70
C PRO A 71 8.52 20.52 -9.50
N ASP A 72 8.95 20.96 -10.70
CA ASP A 72 9.80 20.26 -11.67
C ASP A 72 9.23 18.96 -12.26
N LEU A 73 7.96 18.59 -11.99
CA LEU A 73 7.31 17.42 -12.54
C LEU A 73 5.93 17.76 -13.12
N SER A 74 5.57 17.04 -14.19
CA SER A 74 4.20 16.92 -14.69
C SER A 74 3.68 15.51 -14.44
N LEU A 75 2.45 15.42 -13.92
CA LEU A 75 1.80 14.20 -13.49
C LEU A 75 0.47 14.00 -14.19
N ARG A 76 0.13 12.75 -14.47
CA ARG A 76 -1.14 12.36 -15.07
C ARG A 76 -1.64 11.06 -14.44
N ASP A 77 -2.91 11.04 -14.08
CA ASP A 77 -3.54 9.88 -13.47
C ASP A 77 -4.26 9.02 -14.50
N HIS A 78 -4.06 7.72 -14.43
CA HIS A 78 -4.72 6.73 -15.27
C HIS A 78 -5.49 5.74 -14.40
N ARG A 79 -6.64 5.29 -14.90
CA ARG A 79 -7.44 4.21 -14.33
C ARG A 79 -7.70 3.16 -15.40
N PHE A 80 -7.42 1.92 -15.05
CA PHE A 80 -7.65 0.77 -15.92
C PHE A 80 -8.69 -0.15 -15.30
N ALA A 81 -9.70 -0.53 -16.07
CA ALA A 81 -10.63 -1.59 -15.69
C ALA A 81 -10.03 -2.92 -16.10
N VAL A 82 -9.48 -3.66 -15.13
CA VAL A 82 -8.86 -4.97 -15.36
C VAL A 82 -9.73 -6.08 -14.79
N PRO A 83 -9.71 -7.29 -15.37
CA PRO A 83 -10.41 -8.43 -14.79
C PRO A 83 -9.88 -8.76 -13.38
N LEU A 84 -10.78 -9.08 -12.45
CA LEU A 84 -10.38 -9.66 -11.17
C LEU A 84 -9.61 -10.96 -11.41
N ASP A 85 -10.15 -11.81 -12.25
CA ASP A 85 -9.50 -13.04 -12.75
C ASP A 85 -9.21 -12.91 -14.24
N HIS A 86 -7.95 -12.79 -14.61
CA HIS A 86 -7.51 -12.69 -16.00
C HIS A 86 -7.70 -13.99 -16.81
N SER A 87 -8.01 -15.11 -16.16
CA SER A 87 -8.32 -16.37 -16.81
C SER A 87 -9.79 -16.52 -17.20
N SER A 88 -10.67 -15.67 -16.68
CA SER A 88 -12.10 -15.70 -16.92
C SER A 88 -12.60 -14.45 -17.66
N PRO A 89 -13.06 -14.55 -18.91
CA PRO A 89 -13.58 -13.40 -19.66
C PRO A 89 -14.82 -12.74 -19.03
N SER A 90 -15.55 -13.48 -18.19
CA SER A 90 -16.75 -13.01 -17.48
C SER A 90 -16.48 -12.50 -16.06
N ALA A 91 -15.21 -12.49 -15.61
CA ALA A 91 -14.86 -12.01 -14.28
C ALA A 91 -15.27 -10.55 -14.06
N PRO A 92 -15.69 -10.18 -12.85
CA PRO A 92 -15.89 -8.79 -12.52
C PRO A 92 -14.60 -7.99 -12.70
N HIS A 93 -14.73 -6.71 -13.04
CA HIS A 93 -13.60 -5.84 -13.21
C HIS A 93 -13.29 -5.10 -11.91
N ILE A 94 -12.01 -4.89 -11.68
CA ILE A 94 -11.47 -4.02 -10.63
C ILE A 94 -10.73 -2.84 -11.28
N THR A 95 -10.58 -1.76 -10.55
CA THR A 95 -9.79 -0.62 -11.02
C THR A 95 -8.34 -0.79 -10.58
N VAL A 96 -7.41 -0.60 -11.51
CA VAL A 96 -5.98 -0.43 -11.24
C VAL A 96 -5.59 1.00 -11.58
N PHE A 97 -4.95 1.66 -10.63
CA PHE A 97 -4.50 3.05 -10.74
C PHE A 97 -3.02 3.13 -11.07
N VAL A 98 -2.69 4.05 -11.98
CA VAL A 98 -1.30 4.36 -12.34
C VAL A 98 -1.13 5.87 -12.37
N ARG A 99 -0.09 6.39 -11.74
CA ARG A 99 0.35 7.77 -11.93
C ARG A 99 1.53 7.82 -12.87
N GLU A 100 1.35 8.47 -13.98
CA GLU A 100 2.40 8.81 -14.92
C GLU A 100 3.11 10.08 -14.46
N VAL A 101 4.45 10.07 -14.52
CA VAL A 101 5.30 11.17 -14.07
C VAL A 101 6.39 11.40 -15.11
N VAL A 102 6.56 12.65 -15.52
CA VAL A 102 7.63 13.10 -16.39
C VAL A 102 8.26 14.38 -15.81
N ALA A 103 9.47 14.73 -16.23
CA ALA A 103 10.01 16.05 -15.93
C ALA A 103 9.12 17.13 -16.60
N ALA A 104 8.95 18.27 -15.94
CA ALA A 104 8.15 19.37 -16.46
C ALA A 104 8.59 19.76 -17.89
N GLY A 105 7.60 19.92 -18.78
CA GLY A 105 7.83 20.20 -20.20
C GLY A 105 8.16 19.00 -21.09
N LYS A 106 8.16 17.77 -20.50
CA LYS A 106 8.37 16.52 -21.26
C LYS A 106 7.10 15.70 -21.46
N GLU A 107 5.90 16.29 -21.33
CA GLU A 107 4.62 15.60 -21.41
C GLU A 107 4.45 14.86 -22.76
N GLU A 108 4.90 15.47 -23.85
CA GLU A 108 4.79 14.91 -25.21
C GLU A 108 6.12 14.29 -25.71
N ALA A 109 7.16 14.25 -24.87
CA ALA A 109 8.45 13.68 -25.27
C ALA A 109 8.34 12.15 -25.47
N PRO A 110 8.93 11.59 -26.53
CA PRO A 110 8.89 10.16 -26.83
C PRO A 110 9.85 9.34 -25.92
N LEU A 111 9.65 9.44 -24.62
CA LEU A 111 10.46 8.76 -23.63
C LEU A 111 10.06 7.29 -23.49
N PRO A 112 11.01 6.37 -23.24
CA PRO A 112 10.70 4.99 -22.87
C PRO A 112 10.00 4.95 -21.51
N TYR A 113 9.22 3.90 -21.30
CA TYR A 113 8.47 3.72 -20.06
C TYR A 113 9.28 2.96 -19.01
N LEU A 114 9.18 3.40 -17.75
CA LEU A 114 9.68 2.73 -16.58
C LEU A 114 8.52 2.55 -15.59
N VAL A 115 8.20 1.31 -15.24
CA VAL A 115 7.17 1.00 -14.24
C VAL A 115 7.80 0.72 -12.89
N TYR A 116 7.33 1.42 -11.87
CA TYR A 116 7.72 1.16 -10.49
C TYR A 116 6.73 0.22 -9.81
N LEU A 117 7.27 -0.88 -9.29
CA LEU A 117 6.55 -1.87 -8.50
C LEU A 117 6.92 -1.72 -7.02
N GLN A 118 5.96 -1.24 -6.23
CA GLN A 118 6.14 -0.95 -4.81
C GLN A 118 6.31 -2.22 -3.98
N GLY A 119 7.01 -2.06 -2.88
CA GLY A 119 7.17 -3.09 -1.86
C GLY A 119 5.98 -3.26 -0.93
N GLY A 120 6.22 -3.98 0.13
CA GLY A 120 5.22 -4.32 1.16
C GLY A 120 5.14 -5.82 1.34
N PRO A 121 4.13 -6.53 0.80
CA PRO A 121 2.98 -6.06 -0.02
C PRO A 121 1.98 -5.21 0.76
N GLY A 122 1.15 -4.46 0.01
CA GLY A 122 0.01 -3.74 0.59
C GLY A 122 0.17 -2.21 0.67
N TYR A 123 1.25 -1.67 0.13
CA TYR A 123 1.48 -0.22 0.07
C TYR A 123 1.21 0.34 -1.32
N GLU A 124 0.66 1.55 -1.36
CA GLU A 124 0.59 2.37 -2.56
C GLU A 124 1.97 2.81 -3.05
N SER A 125 2.09 3.10 -4.32
CA SER A 125 3.28 3.72 -4.90
C SER A 125 3.49 5.14 -4.36
N PRO A 126 4.74 5.67 -4.40
CA PRO A 126 5.03 7.02 -3.94
C PRO A 126 4.12 8.08 -4.59
N ARG A 127 3.88 9.16 -3.85
CA ARG A 127 3.12 10.33 -4.31
C ARG A 127 4.08 11.52 -4.34
N PRO A 128 4.85 11.69 -5.43
CA PRO A 128 5.81 12.79 -5.52
C PRO A 128 5.11 14.15 -5.46
N THR A 129 5.62 15.03 -4.63
CA THR A 129 5.19 16.41 -4.47
C THR A 129 6.18 17.39 -5.08
N GLU A 130 7.34 16.88 -5.51
CA GLU A 130 8.43 17.59 -6.18
C GLU A 130 9.38 16.59 -6.87
N ALA A 131 10.26 17.06 -7.73
CA ALA A 131 11.32 16.24 -8.31
C ALA A 131 12.43 15.97 -7.28
N SER A 132 12.42 14.78 -6.69
CA SER A 132 13.44 14.39 -5.72
C SER A 132 13.85 12.91 -5.86
N GLY A 133 14.99 12.57 -5.27
CA GLY A 133 15.49 11.20 -5.18
C GLY A 133 15.58 10.48 -6.52
N TRP A 134 15.18 9.20 -6.53
CA TRP A 134 15.25 8.36 -7.72
C TRP A 134 14.22 8.77 -8.79
N VAL A 135 13.08 9.35 -8.42
CA VAL A 135 12.05 9.82 -9.37
C VAL A 135 12.64 10.92 -10.25
N LYS A 136 13.32 11.92 -9.64
CA LYS A 136 14.00 12.97 -10.39
C LYS A 136 14.97 12.38 -11.42
N LYS A 137 15.81 11.43 -10.98
CA LYS A 137 16.81 10.80 -11.85
C LYS A 137 16.16 9.98 -12.97
N ALA A 138 15.12 9.23 -12.66
CA ALA A 138 14.41 8.42 -13.65
C ALA A 138 13.71 9.30 -14.71
N CYS A 139 13.12 10.43 -14.32
CA CYS A 139 12.42 11.34 -15.23
C CYS A 139 13.36 12.10 -16.19
N GLU A 140 14.68 12.00 -16.02
CA GLU A 140 15.63 12.49 -17.03
C GLU A 140 15.55 11.71 -18.34
N GLU A 141 15.29 10.38 -18.24
CA GLU A 141 15.38 9.44 -19.37
C GLU A 141 14.10 8.64 -19.61
N TYR A 142 13.17 8.61 -18.65
CA TYR A 142 11.98 7.77 -18.68
C TYR A 142 10.70 8.56 -18.43
N ARG A 143 9.63 8.02 -18.95
CA ARG A 143 8.25 8.25 -18.52
C ARG A 143 7.95 7.25 -17.40
N VAL A 144 7.89 7.71 -16.17
CA VAL A 144 7.77 6.86 -14.98
C VAL A 144 6.31 6.58 -14.69
N LEU A 145 5.96 5.31 -14.51
CA LEU A 145 4.64 4.86 -14.12
C LEU A 145 4.69 4.34 -12.67
N LEU A 146 4.04 5.05 -11.77
CA LEU A 146 3.88 4.67 -10.37
C LEU A 146 2.59 3.86 -10.25
N LEU A 147 2.72 2.54 -10.27
CA LEU A 147 1.60 1.60 -10.25
C LEU A 147 1.13 1.32 -8.81
N ASP A 148 -0.10 1.66 -8.48
CA ASP A 148 -0.75 1.09 -7.31
C ASP A 148 -1.19 -0.33 -7.66
N GLN A 149 -0.50 -1.32 -7.11
CA GLN A 149 -0.84 -2.71 -7.35
C GLN A 149 -2.29 -2.99 -6.90
N ARG A 150 -2.95 -3.95 -7.56
CA ARG A 150 -4.30 -4.37 -7.15
C ARG A 150 -4.39 -4.56 -5.64
N GLY A 151 -5.44 -4.10 -5.00
CA GLY A 151 -5.61 -4.13 -3.55
C GLY A 151 -4.98 -2.98 -2.78
N THR A 152 -4.29 -2.03 -3.42
CA THR A 152 -3.56 -0.95 -2.75
C THR A 152 -3.93 0.44 -3.26
N GLY A 153 -3.70 1.45 -2.44
CA GLY A 153 -3.79 2.86 -2.79
C GLY A 153 -5.10 3.27 -3.44
N LEU A 154 -5.02 3.86 -4.64
CA LEU A 154 -6.15 4.30 -5.46
C LEU A 154 -6.66 3.22 -6.43
N SER A 155 -6.04 2.05 -6.47
CA SER A 155 -6.62 0.84 -7.04
C SER A 155 -7.76 0.33 -6.16
N THR A 156 -8.62 -0.56 -6.69
CA THR A 156 -9.67 -1.19 -5.87
C THR A 156 -9.05 -1.75 -4.59
N PRO A 157 -9.35 -1.18 -3.41
CA PRO A 157 -8.61 -1.49 -2.19
C PRO A 157 -9.04 -2.83 -1.59
N LEU A 158 -8.06 -3.57 -1.09
CA LEU A 158 -8.29 -4.75 -0.27
C LEU A 158 -8.16 -4.37 1.21
N THR A 159 -9.29 -4.29 1.89
CA THR A 159 -9.38 -3.89 3.29
C THR A 159 -10.21 -4.88 4.09
N THR A 160 -10.13 -4.82 5.42
CA THR A 160 -11.03 -5.59 6.29
C THR A 160 -12.49 -5.28 5.97
N SER A 161 -12.82 -4.01 5.70
CA SER A 161 -14.17 -3.60 5.34
C SER A 161 -14.62 -4.19 4.00
N SER A 162 -13.76 -4.21 2.97
CA SER A 162 -14.12 -4.83 1.68
C SER A 162 -14.30 -6.35 1.80
N LEU A 163 -13.49 -7.02 2.62
CA LEU A 163 -13.62 -8.45 2.88
C LEU A 163 -14.87 -8.80 3.71
N SER A 164 -15.26 -7.94 4.66
CA SER A 164 -16.46 -8.19 5.47
C SER A 164 -17.77 -8.16 4.67
N GLN A 165 -17.76 -7.62 3.46
CA GLN A 165 -18.90 -7.69 2.53
C GLN A 165 -19.08 -9.10 1.97
N ILE A 166 -18.05 -9.94 2.03
CA ILE A 166 -18.09 -11.34 1.59
C ILE A 166 -18.31 -12.19 2.84
N THR A 167 -19.49 -12.79 2.95
CA THR A 167 -19.93 -13.46 4.19
C THR A 167 -19.28 -14.82 4.41
N SER A 168 -18.95 -15.53 3.34
CA SER A 168 -18.32 -16.85 3.39
C SER A 168 -16.80 -16.76 3.45
N ALA A 169 -16.19 -17.43 4.42
CA ALA A 169 -14.72 -17.53 4.50
C ALA A 169 -14.10 -18.20 3.25
N ALA A 170 -14.80 -19.17 2.65
CA ALA A 170 -14.35 -19.80 1.41
C ALA A 170 -14.33 -18.81 0.25
N GLU A 171 -15.38 -17.99 0.10
CA GLU A 171 -15.43 -16.93 -0.93
C GLU A 171 -14.40 -15.84 -0.67
N GLN A 172 -14.11 -15.48 0.58
CA GLN A 172 -13.02 -14.56 0.93
C GLN A 172 -11.68 -15.11 0.47
N VAL A 173 -11.41 -16.39 0.66
CA VAL A 173 -10.18 -17.05 0.20
C VAL A 173 -10.10 -17.04 -1.33
N GLU A 174 -11.18 -17.36 -2.04
CA GLU A 174 -11.22 -17.31 -3.50
C GLU A 174 -10.95 -15.88 -4.01
N TYR A 175 -11.58 -14.88 -3.40
CA TYR A 175 -11.32 -13.47 -3.74
C TYR A 175 -9.85 -13.07 -3.50
N LEU A 176 -9.27 -13.45 -2.36
CA LEU A 176 -7.88 -13.14 -1.98
C LEU A 176 -6.84 -13.75 -2.92
N LYS A 177 -7.12 -14.91 -3.51
CA LYS A 177 -6.21 -15.56 -4.48
C LYS A 177 -5.86 -14.66 -5.66
N HIS A 178 -6.74 -13.74 -6.02
CA HIS A 178 -6.54 -12.84 -7.15
C HIS A 178 -5.59 -11.68 -6.85
N PHE A 179 -5.16 -11.48 -5.59
CA PHE A 179 -4.29 -10.35 -5.19
C PHE A 179 -2.84 -10.79 -4.99
N ARG A 180 -2.32 -11.61 -5.89
CA ARG A 180 -0.96 -12.15 -5.86
C ARG A 180 -0.10 -11.59 -6.99
N ALA A 181 1.22 -11.87 -6.92
CA ALA A 181 2.20 -11.35 -7.87
C ALA A 181 1.90 -11.71 -9.33
N ASP A 182 1.38 -12.90 -9.59
CA ASP A 182 1.00 -13.35 -10.94
C ASP A 182 -0.09 -12.48 -11.57
N ASN A 183 -1.10 -12.08 -10.80
CA ASN A 183 -2.13 -11.18 -11.32
C ASN A 183 -1.67 -9.71 -11.38
N ILE A 184 -0.74 -9.29 -10.51
CA ILE A 184 -0.08 -7.98 -10.63
C ILE A 184 0.69 -7.89 -11.95
N VAL A 185 1.36 -8.97 -12.35
CA VAL A 185 2.05 -9.05 -13.65
C VAL A 185 1.06 -8.97 -14.83
N LYS A 186 -0.07 -9.69 -14.74
CA LYS A 186 -1.11 -9.63 -15.77
C LYS A 186 -1.75 -8.24 -15.89
N ASP A 187 -1.92 -7.53 -14.76
CA ASP A 187 -2.36 -6.12 -14.77
C ASP A 187 -1.32 -5.24 -15.48
N ALA A 188 -0.06 -5.41 -15.14
CA ALA A 188 1.02 -4.64 -15.76
C ALA A 188 1.05 -4.89 -17.28
N GLU A 189 0.91 -6.13 -17.75
CA GLU A 189 0.81 -6.46 -19.17
C GLU A 189 -0.44 -5.86 -19.83
N PHE A 190 -1.57 -5.87 -19.13
CA PHE A 190 -2.78 -5.21 -19.61
C PHE A 190 -2.53 -3.70 -19.79
N ILE A 191 -1.92 -3.05 -18.82
CA ILE A 191 -1.59 -1.63 -18.85
C ILE A 191 -0.60 -1.33 -20.00
N ARG A 192 0.45 -2.13 -20.14
CA ARG A 192 1.45 -1.98 -21.21
C ARG A 192 0.80 -1.99 -22.59
N ARG A 193 -0.08 -2.94 -22.84
CA ARG A 193 -0.77 -3.08 -24.12
C ARG A 193 -1.72 -1.95 -24.45
N HIS A 194 -2.24 -1.25 -23.44
CA HIS A 194 -3.18 -0.14 -23.63
C HIS A 194 -2.53 1.25 -23.59
N LEU A 195 -1.38 1.38 -22.90
CA LEU A 195 -0.74 2.68 -22.68
C LEU A 195 0.49 2.89 -23.54
N VAL A 196 1.28 1.84 -23.75
CA VAL A 196 2.55 1.94 -24.47
C VAL A 196 2.34 1.81 -25.97
N PRO A 197 2.78 2.76 -26.80
CA PRO A 197 2.68 2.66 -28.25
C PRO A 197 3.27 1.35 -28.80
N ASP A 198 2.56 0.68 -29.69
CA ASP A 198 2.93 -0.62 -30.27
C ASP A 198 3.17 -1.73 -29.23
N ALA A 199 2.66 -1.54 -28.01
CA ALA A 199 2.88 -2.44 -26.88
C ALA A 199 4.37 -2.82 -26.69
N LYS A 200 5.28 -1.86 -26.92
CA LYS A 200 6.72 -2.07 -26.79
C LYS A 200 7.12 -2.53 -25.40
N PRO A 201 8.19 -3.33 -25.26
CA PRO A 201 8.73 -3.69 -23.97
C PRO A 201 9.16 -2.46 -23.17
N TRP A 202 8.92 -2.48 -21.86
CA TRP A 202 9.27 -1.43 -20.93
C TRP A 202 10.31 -1.85 -19.89
N THR A 203 10.85 -0.89 -19.17
CA THR A 203 11.73 -1.16 -18.02
C THR A 203 10.88 -1.23 -16.75
N ILE A 204 11.22 -2.14 -15.83
CA ILE A 204 10.61 -2.18 -14.49
C ILE A 204 11.65 -1.95 -13.40
N LEU A 205 11.23 -1.27 -12.35
CA LEU A 205 11.98 -1.09 -11.10
C LEU A 205 11.15 -1.69 -9.96
N GLY A 206 11.59 -2.83 -9.43
CA GLY A 206 10.95 -3.52 -8.33
C GLY A 206 11.68 -3.29 -7.01
N GLN A 207 11.00 -2.77 -6.00
CA GLN A 207 11.54 -2.59 -4.65
C GLN A 207 10.92 -3.57 -3.68
N SER A 208 11.72 -4.29 -2.87
CA SER A 208 11.25 -5.22 -1.86
C SER A 208 10.28 -6.26 -2.47
N TYR A 209 9.01 -6.33 -2.06
CA TYR A 209 8.00 -7.20 -2.70
C TYR A 209 7.81 -6.89 -4.19
N GLY A 210 8.01 -5.65 -4.63
CA GLY A 210 8.04 -5.30 -6.05
C GLY A 210 9.13 -6.05 -6.81
N GLY A 211 10.23 -6.41 -6.15
CA GLY A 211 11.25 -7.32 -6.71
C GLY A 211 10.72 -8.74 -6.90
N PHE A 212 9.87 -9.25 -6.00
CA PHE A 212 9.18 -10.52 -6.17
C PHE A 212 8.25 -10.49 -7.39
N CYS A 213 7.50 -9.40 -7.54
CA CYS A 213 6.67 -9.18 -8.73
C CYS A 213 7.53 -9.10 -10.00
N ALA A 214 8.70 -8.47 -9.94
CA ALA A 214 9.62 -8.38 -11.07
C ALA A 214 10.18 -9.74 -11.50
N VAL A 215 10.56 -10.61 -10.56
CA VAL A 215 10.99 -11.99 -10.84
C VAL A 215 9.82 -12.83 -11.38
N THR A 216 8.61 -12.62 -10.87
CA THR A 216 7.41 -13.24 -11.41
C THR A 216 7.17 -12.77 -12.85
N TYR A 217 7.36 -11.49 -13.15
CA TYR A 217 7.21 -10.93 -14.49
C TYR A 217 8.21 -11.55 -15.47
N LEU A 218 9.49 -11.70 -15.08
CA LEU A 218 10.51 -12.39 -15.88
C LEU A 218 10.11 -13.83 -16.21
N SER A 219 9.33 -14.47 -15.33
CA SER A 219 8.90 -15.86 -15.52
C SER A 219 7.65 -16.00 -16.38
N PHE A 220 6.73 -15.02 -16.34
CA PHE A 220 5.40 -15.14 -16.96
C PHE A 220 5.23 -14.34 -18.26
N ALA A 221 5.96 -13.23 -18.43
CA ALA A 221 5.85 -12.37 -19.61
C ALA A 221 7.16 -11.63 -19.90
N PRO A 222 8.30 -12.35 -20.06
CA PRO A 222 9.61 -11.75 -20.29
C PRO A 222 9.67 -10.89 -21.56
N GLU A 223 8.82 -11.18 -22.55
CA GLU A 223 8.71 -10.44 -23.80
C GLU A 223 8.22 -8.99 -23.61
N GLY A 224 7.52 -8.71 -22.51
CA GLY A 224 7.09 -7.37 -22.14
C GLY A 224 8.20 -6.52 -21.52
N LEU A 225 9.38 -7.09 -21.29
CA LEU A 225 10.44 -6.48 -20.51
C LEU A 225 11.66 -6.11 -21.37
N LYS A 226 12.07 -4.84 -21.33
CA LYS A 226 13.33 -4.36 -21.88
C LYS A 226 14.48 -4.51 -20.88
N ALA A 227 14.23 -4.17 -19.62
CA ALA A 227 15.19 -4.27 -18.52
C ALA A 227 14.44 -4.41 -17.19
N VAL A 228 15.11 -5.02 -16.21
CA VAL A 228 14.60 -5.22 -14.86
C VAL A 228 15.61 -4.74 -13.85
N LEU A 229 15.20 -3.80 -13.00
CA LEU A 229 15.98 -3.26 -11.91
C LEU A 229 15.37 -3.75 -10.59
N LEU A 230 16.18 -4.38 -9.74
CA LEU A 230 15.75 -4.93 -8.46
C LEU A 230 16.47 -4.23 -7.31
N THR A 231 15.70 -3.72 -6.35
CA THR A 231 16.24 -3.08 -5.15
C THR A 231 15.68 -3.73 -3.89
N GLY A 232 16.55 -4.42 -3.12
CA GLY A 232 16.20 -5.01 -1.84
C GLY A 232 15.11 -6.08 -1.84
N GLY A 233 14.87 -6.76 -2.98
CA GLY A 233 13.76 -7.68 -3.13
C GLY A 233 14.04 -8.87 -4.03
N LEU A 234 14.90 -9.79 -3.62
CA LEU A 234 15.01 -11.09 -4.28
C LEU A 234 14.20 -12.13 -3.52
N PRO A 235 13.25 -12.83 -4.18
CA PRO A 235 12.53 -13.92 -3.54
C PRO A 235 13.48 -15.09 -3.25
N PRO A 236 13.26 -15.83 -2.17
CA PRO A 236 14.01 -17.05 -1.89
C PRO A 236 13.53 -18.17 -2.85
N LEU A 237 14.34 -18.53 -3.82
CA LEU A 237 14.00 -19.52 -4.85
C LEU A 237 14.57 -20.92 -4.61
N GLY A 238 15.33 -21.12 -3.54
CA GLY A 238 15.95 -22.41 -3.22
C GLY A 238 15.01 -23.41 -2.57
N LYS A 239 15.40 -24.69 -2.60
CA LYS A 239 14.75 -25.75 -1.80
C LYS A 239 15.51 -25.92 -0.48
N PRO A 240 14.85 -26.11 0.66
CA PRO A 240 13.41 -26.01 0.90
C PRO A 240 13.04 -24.58 1.36
N CYS A 241 12.42 -23.80 0.50
CA CYS A 241 11.92 -22.49 0.87
C CYS A 241 10.46 -22.56 1.29
N THR A 242 10.21 -22.93 2.53
CA THR A 242 8.87 -22.96 3.13
C THR A 242 8.65 -21.74 4.03
N ALA A 243 7.39 -21.41 4.30
CA ALA A 243 7.05 -20.35 5.25
C ALA A 243 7.70 -20.60 6.62
N GLU A 244 7.69 -21.86 7.10
CA GLU A 244 8.32 -22.24 8.36
C GLU A 244 9.82 -21.93 8.36
N THR A 245 10.55 -22.31 7.32
CA THR A 245 12.00 -22.08 7.22
C THR A 245 12.32 -20.58 7.26
N VAL A 246 11.55 -19.77 6.51
CA VAL A 246 11.71 -18.31 6.46
C VAL A 246 11.41 -17.69 7.83
N TYR A 247 10.27 -18.04 8.44
CA TYR A 247 9.90 -17.49 9.74
C TYR A 247 10.86 -17.91 10.84
N ARG A 248 11.37 -19.13 10.83
CA ARG A 248 12.39 -19.60 11.80
C ARG A 248 13.66 -18.73 11.72
N ALA A 249 14.12 -18.41 10.52
CA ALA A 249 15.26 -17.52 10.32
C ALA A 249 14.95 -16.09 10.78
N CYS A 250 13.75 -15.57 10.47
CA CYS A 250 13.30 -14.25 10.93
C CYS A 250 13.22 -14.16 12.46
N PHE A 251 12.67 -15.17 13.14
CA PHE A 251 12.59 -15.20 14.60
C PHE A 251 13.97 -15.19 15.23
N LYS A 252 14.90 -15.99 14.71
CA LYS A 252 16.30 -15.97 15.20
C LYS A 252 16.91 -14.57 15.08
N GLN A 253 16.70 -13.90 13.94
CA GLN A 253 17.20 -12.53 13.72
C GLN A 253 16.55 -11.53 14.68
N VAL A 254 15.24 -11.63 14.92
CA VAL A 254 14.52 -10.77 15.85
C VAL A 254 15.05 -10.95 17.28
N GLN A 255 15.28 -12.17 17.73
CA GLN A 255 15.86 -12.43 19.04
C GLN A 255 17.23 -11.76 19.19
N GLN A 256 18.12 -11.90 18.20
CA GLN A 256 19.43 -11.24 18.20
C GLN A 256 19.33 -9.71 18.25
N GLN A 257 18.36 -9.12 17.56
CA GLN A 257 18.15 -7.67 17.60
C GLN A 257 17.59 -7.21 18.95
N ASN A 258 16.70 -7.96 19.57
CA ASN A 258 16.22 -7.69 20.93
C ASN A 258 17.37 -7.74 21.96
N GLU A 259 18.23 -8.74 21.87
CA GLU A 259 19.43 -8.85 22.75
C GLU A 259 20.33 -7.61 22.59
N LYS A 260 20.59 -7.17 21.35
CA LYS A 260 21.39 -5.96 21.09
C LYS A 260 20.70 -4.72 21.64
N TYR A 261 19.39 -4.61 21.49
CA TYR A 261 18.60 -3.48 21.99
C TYR A 261 18.69 -3.39 23.52
N TYR A 262 18.38 -4.45 24.25
CA TYR A 262 18.41 -4.45 25.71
C TYR A 262 19.83 -4.41 26.29
N LYS A 263 20.85 -4.84 25.54
CA LYS A 263 22.24 -4.59 25.90
C LYS A 263 22.60 -3.11 25.85
N ARG A 264 22.03 -2.37 24.91
CA ARG A 264 22.25 -0.92 24.74
C ARG A 264 21.39 -0.09 25.70
N PHE A 265 20.16 -0.52 25.97
CA PHE A 265 19.18 0.16 26.82
C PHE A 265 18.65 -0.80 27.90
N PRO A 266 19.47 -1.19 28.89
CA PRO A 266 19.06 -2.18 29.90
C PRO A 266 17.90 -1.71 30.77
N GLN A 267 17.73 -0.41 30.96
CA GLN A 267 16.63 0.17 31.72
C GLN A 267 15.25 -0.07 31.08
N ASP A 268 15.19 -0.26 29.76
CA ASP A 268 13.93 -0.46 29.04
C ASP A 268 13.31 -1.83 29.31
N VAL A 269 14.09 -2.80 29.79
CA VAL A 269 13.57 -4.13 30.13
C VAL A 269 12.41 -4.02 31.13
N GLN A 270 12.63 -3.27 32.21
CA GLN A 270 11.62 -3.08 33.25
C GLN A 270 10.40 -2.31 32.72
N VAL A 271 10.64 -1.23 31.96
CA VAL A 271 9.57 -0.40 31.37
C VAL A 271 8.69 -1.22 30.44
N VAL A 272 9.30 -2.01 29.55
CA VAL A 272 8.55 -2.87 28.62
C VAL A 272 7.75 -3.93 29.38
N HIS A 273 8.31 -4.56 30.42
CA HIS A 273 7.58 -5.50 31.24
C HIS A 273 6.37 -4.87 31.93
N GLU A 274 6.51 -3.66 32.46
CA GLU A 274 5.40 -2.92 33.10
C GLU A 274 4.29 -2.59 32.09
N VAL A 275 4.66 -2.13 30.89
CA VAL A 275 3.70 -1.84 29.85
C VAL A 275 2.98 -3.13 29.39
N VAL A 276 3.70 -4.21 29.17
CA VAL A 276 3.10 -5.50 28.78
C VAL A 276 2.15 -6.01 29.86
N ARG A 277 2.54 -5.93 31.13
CA ARG A 277 1.69 -6.32 32.26
C ARG A 277 0.43 -5.48 32.30
N TYR A 278 0.57 -4.15 32.25
CA TYR A 278 -0.56 -3.22 32.24
C TYR A 278 -1.57 -3.53 31.11
N LEU A 279 -1.08 -3.75 29.91
CA LEU A 279 -1.92 -4.12 28.77
C LEU A 279 -2.63 -5.45 28.97
N SER A 280 -1.91 -6.45 29.54
CA SER A 280 -2.48 -7.79 29.77
C SER A 280 -3.55 -7.80 30.85
N GLU A 281 -3.39 -6.98 31.89
CA GLU A 281 -4.33 -6.86 33.02
C GLU A 281 -5.50 -5.92 32.72
N SER A 282 -5.42 -5.10 31.67
CA SER A 282 -6.49 -4.21 31.26
C SER A 282 -7.71 -4.98 30.76
N GLU A 283 -8.90 -4.43 30.98
CA GLU A 283 -10.15 -5.04 30.55
C GLU A 283 -10.14 -5.40 29.04
N GLY A 284 -10.45 -6.67 28.75
CA GLY A 284 -10.39 -7.22 27.39
C GLY A 284 -8.97 -7.40 26.83
N GLY A 285 -7.94 -7.44 27.70
CA GLY A 285 -6.53 -7.74 27.34
C GLY A 285 -5.85 -6.63 26.55
N GLY A 286 -6.18 -5.36 26.82
CA GLY A 286 -5.56 -4.20 26.19
C GLY A 286 -6.34 -2.92 26.37
N VAL A 287 -5.77 -1.80 25.95
CA VAL A 287 -6.33 -0.44 26.09
C VAL A 287 -7.03 -0.02 24.80
N LEU A 288 -8.24 0.54 24.91
CA LEU A 288 -8.97 1.09 23.77
C LEU A 288 -8.23 2.30 23.21
N LEU A 289 -8.07 2.30 21.88
CA LEU A 289 -7.49 3.41 21.13
C LEU A 289 -8.58 4.36 20.62
N PRO A 290 -8.27 5.65 20.40
CA PRO A 290 -9.20 6.61 19.81
C PRO A 290 -9.78 6.17 18.44
N SER A 291 -9.05 5.31 17.72
CA SER A 291 -9.48 4.72 16.45
C SER A 291 -10.54 3.61 16.59
N GLY A 292 -10.96 3.26 17.82
CA GLY A 292 -11.85 2.14 18.10
C GLY A 292 -11.16 0.78 18.17
N GLY A 293 -9.87 0.70 17.86
CA GLY A 293 -9.04 -0.51 18.04
C GLY A 293 -8.60 -0.67 19.49
N ARG A 294 -7.92 -1.80 19.79
CA ARG A 294 -7.39 -2.10 21.13
C ARG A 294 -5.89 -2.34 21.06
N LEU A 295 -5.09 -1.60 21.84
CA LEU A 295 -3.66 -1.86 21.99
C LEU A 295 -3.46 -3.05 22.93
N THR A 296 -3.03 -4.17 22.37
CA THR A 296 -2.71 -5.39 23.12
C THR A 296 -1.19 -5.59 23.25
N PRO A 297 -0.70 -6.45 24.15
CA PRO A 297 0.72 -6.81 24.19
C PRO A 297 1.27 -7.28 22.84
N LYS A 298 0.45 -8.03 22.08
CA LYS A 298 0.82 -8.51 20.76
C LYS A 298 0.98 -7.39 19.73
N MET A 299 0.16 -6.34 19.84
CA MET A 299 0.31 -5.14 19.02
C MET A 299 1.52 -4.31 19.42
N LEU A 300 1.84 -4.23 20.73
CA LEU A 300 3.05 -3.57 21.20
C LEU A 300 4.30 -4.19 20.56
N GLN A 301 4.36 -5.51 20.43
CA GLN A 301 5.46 -6.20 19.76
C GLN A 301 5.66 -5.77 18.30
N CYS A 302 4.59 -5.34 17.61
CA CYS A 302 4.69 -4.86 16.24
C CYS A 302 5.50 -3.56 16.09
N LEU A 303 5.71 -2.79 17.17
CA LEU A 303 6.60 -1.63 17.19
C LEU A 303 8.05 -2.02 16.87
N GLY A 304 8.45 -3.24 17.24
CA GLY A 304 9.77 -3.78 16.93
C GLY A 304 10.10 -3.80 15.44
N LEU A 305 9.10 -3.93 14.56
CA LEU A 305 9.33 -3.91 13.11
C LEU A 305 9.94 -2.57 12.66
N ALA A 306 9.43 -1.46 13.18
CA ALA A 306 9.93 -0.12 12.84
C ALA A 306 11.23 0.26 13.57
N GLY A 307 11.50 -0.37 14.73
CA GLY A 307 12.66 -0.05 15.57
C GLY A 307 13.84 -0.98 15.38
N LEU A 308 13.61 -2.29 15.43
CA LEU A 308 14.72 -3.26 15.45
C LEU A 308 15.34 -3.54 14.08
N GLY A 309 14.62 -3.24 13.00
CA GLY A 309 15.02 -3.54 11.61
C GLY A 309 15.67 -2.38 10.86
N PHE A 310 15.73 -1.17 11.42
CA PHE A 310 16.20 0.03 10.73
C PHE A 310 17.35 0.71 11.45
N SER A 311 18.19 1.42 10.69
CA SER A 311 19.23 2.29 11.24
C SER A 311 18.61 3.39 12.10
N GLY A 312 19.12 3.62 13.31
CA GLY A 312 18.55 4.58 14.26
C GLY A 312 17.23 4.15 14.90
N GLY A 313 16.76 2.94 14.63
CA GLY A 313 15.51 2.44 15.16
C GLY A 313 15.54 2.12 16.64
N PHE A 314 16.71 1.76 17.19
CA PHE A 314 16.88 1.48 18.62
C PHE A 314 16.62 2.73 19.45
N GLU A 315 17.19 3.87 19.04
CA GLU A 315 16.96 5.17 19.66
C GLU A 315 15.48 5.57 19.56
N ARG A 316 14.87 5.33 18.41
CA ARG A 316 13.44 5.62 18.22
C ARG A 316 12.55 4.81 19.15
N LEU A 317 12.87 3.53 19.41
CA LEU A 317 12.15 2.71 20.40
C LEU A 317 12.38 3.19 21.82
N HIS A 318 13.62 3.56 22.15
CA HIS A 318 13.99 4.02 23.49
C HIS A 318 13.27 5.34 23.89
N TYR A 319 13.05 6.24 22.93
CA TYR A 319 12.39 7.54 23.16
C TYR A 319 10.86 7.51 22.97
N LEU A 320 10.25 6.35 22.74
CA LEU A 320 8.80 6.17 22.74
C LEU A 320 8.24 6.14 24.15
#